data_63af2c4fa1676618034845caf37cc5c7
#
_entry.id   63af2c4fa1676618034845caf37cc5c7
#
_cell.length_a   1.000
_cell.length_b   1.000
_cell.length_c   1.000
_cell.angle_alpha   90.00
_cell.angle_beta   90.00
_cell.angle_gamma   90.00
#
_symmetry.space_group_name_H-M   'P 1'
#
loop_
_entity.id
_entity.type
_entity.pdbx_description
1 polymer ?
#
loop_
_entity_poly.entity_id
_entity_poly.type
_entity_poly.pdbx_seq_one_letter_code
_entity_poly.pdbx_strand_id
1 'polypeptide(L)'
;MQIESLTISNFRVFHDVHVTNIPPMAVFLGQNGAGKTTFFDVFGFLHDCLTNNVRSALAKRGGFSEVISRDQTGDMKFEVKFRPSPDEPIITYELTIGLNEKLIPVVKKEVMRFRRGQHGAPWKILDFSYGKGVAAAGDLQTYEDVQIADRTPQRVSAPDILAVKGLGHFEDFPAIASLRRLIEDWYVSDFHIESARNRQEANYSETLSTTGDNLAQVAKYLYDNHRDRFDNILKSMRERVPGVSNVEAKVTEDGYVVLRFQDSNFKNPFSSKFVSDGTIKMFTYLVLLSDPNPHALLCVEEPENQLYPELLSQLAEEFRHYSTIGGQVFISTHSPDFLNAIRLDELYCLVKSEGYTKIVRASELPLVASLYQEGDLLGSLWNEGILLSEALKYSGGTGR
;
A
#
# COMPACT_ATOMS: atom_id res chain seq x y z
N MET A 1 -0.16 -9.03 9.08
CA MET A 1 1.19 -8.50 8.76
C MET A 1 1.17 -6.99 8.77
N GLN A 2 2.22 -6.31 9.28
CA GLN A 2 2.24 -4.85 9.38
C GLN A 2 3.64 -4.31 9.07
N ILE A 3 3.73 -3.28 8.23
CA ILE A 3 4.96 -2.51 7.99
C ILE A 3 5.13 -1.52 9.14
N GLU A 4 6.24 -1.62 9.86
CA GLU A 4 6.57 -0.76 11.01
C GLU A 4 7.40 0.45 10.59
N SER A 5 8.28 0.28 9.60
CA SER A 5 9.06 1.38 9.03
C SER A 5 9.50 1.11 7.59
N LEU A 6 9.76 2.19 6.87
CA LEU A 6 10.24 2.17 5.50
C LEU A 6 11.37 3.20 5.33
N THR A 7 12.50 2.75 4.78
CA THR A 7 13.58 3.64 4.34
C THR A 7 13.73 3.54 2.83
N ILE A 8 13.84 4.68 2.17
CA ILE A 8 13.99 4.78 0.72
C ILE A 8 15.17 5.70 0.42
N SER A 9 16.13 5.22 -0.35
CA SER A 9 17.26 6.05 -0.80
C SER A 9 17.43 5.95 -2.32
N ASN A 10 17.64 7.09 -2.94
CA ASN A 10 17.88 7.23 -4.37
C ASN A 10 16.77 6.68 -5.29
N PHE A 11 15.51 6.90 -4.94
CA PHE A 11 14.37 6.52 -5.77
C PHE A 11 13.56 7.75 -6.19
N ARG A 12 13.65 8.19 -7.45
CA ARG A 12 12.97 9.37 -8.02
C ARG A 12 13.16 10.63 -7.14
N VAL A 13 12.08 11.12 -6.53
CA VAL A 13 12.11 12.31 -5.65
C VAL A 13 12.59 12.00 -4.23
N PHE A 14 12.78 10.73 -3.87
CA PHE A 14 13.23 10.29 -2.56
C PHE A 14 14.74 10.02 -2.57
N HIS A 15 15.49 11.03 -2.15
CA HIS A 15 16.95 10.88 -2.03
C HIS A 15 17.32 10.13 -0.75
N ASP A 16 16.74 10.54 0.37
CA ASP A 16 16.90 9.91 1.68
C ASP A 16 15.65 10.17 2.52
N VAL A 17 14.82 9.12 2.70
CA VAL A 17 13.55 9.19 3.41
C VAL A 17 13.45 8.05 4.40
N HIS A 18 13.05 8.39 5.63
CA HIS A 18 12.79 7.46 6.71
C HIS A 18 11.39 7.69 7.25
N VAL A 19 10.53 6.68 7.17
CA VAL A 19 9.20 6.68 7.77
C VAL A 19 9.17 5.62 8.85
N THR A 20 8.92 6.02 10.08
CA THR A 20 8.98 5.14 11.26
C THR A 20 7.66 5.15 12.01
N ASN A 21 7.44 4.13 12.85
CA ASN A 21 6.23 4.00 13.67
C ASN A 21 4.94 4.14 12.84
N ILE A 22 4.90 3.43 11.71
CA ILE A 22 3.79 3.52 10.77
C ILE A 22 2.55 2.85 11.40
N PRO A 23 1.43 3.60 11.57
CA PRO A 23 0.20 3.06 12.14
C PRO A 23 -0.50 2.11 11.15
N PRO A 24 -1.51 1.34 11.61
CA PRO A 24 -2.33 0.50 10.75
C PRO A 24 -3.03 1.27 9.63
N MET A 25 -3.44 2.51 9.89
CA MET A 25 -3.90 3.46 8.87
C MET A 25 -2.94 4.66 8.84
N ALA A 26 -2.35 4.96 7.67
CA ALA A 26 -1.45 6.10 7.47
C ALA A 26 -1.91 6.95 6.29
N VAL A 27 -1.96 8.26 6.48
CA VAL A 27 -2.42 9.22 5.48
C VAL A 27 -1.27 10.15 5.08
N PHE A 28 -1.01 10.23 3.79
CA PHE A 28 0.09 10.97 3.19
C PHE A 28 -0.43 12.22 2.50
N LEU A 29 -0.20 13.37 3.12
CA LEU A 29 -0.62 14.68 2.68
C LEU A 29 0.51 15.38 1.93
N GLY A 30 0.18 16.06 0.84
CA GLY A 30 1.13 16.91 0.13
C GLY A 30 0.52 17.60 -1.08
N GLN A 31 1.13 18.69 -1.49
CA GLN A 31 0.75 19.38 -2.73
C GLN A 31 0.97 18.51 -3.96
N ASN A 32 0.39 18.92 -5.10
CA ASN A 32 0.68 18.27 -6.37
C ASN A 32 2.18 18.31 -6.68
N GLY A 33 2.73 17.17 -7.08
CA GLY A 33 4.16 17.01 -7.29
C GLY A 33 5.00 16.84 -6.02
N ALA A 34 4.41 16.76 -4.82
CA ALA A 34 5.15 16.48 -3.58
C ALA A 34 5.69 15.04 -3.48
N GLY A 35 5.25 14.13 -4.39
CA GLY A 35 5.76 12.75 -4.41
C GLY A 35 4.80 11.71 -3.86
N LYS A 36 3.52 12.02 -3.66
CA LYS A 36 2.50 11.05 -3.16
C LYS A 36 2.43 9.79 -4.03
N THR A 37 2.17 9.95 -5.33
CA THR A 37 2.16 8.83 -6.29
C THR A 37 3.51 8.12 -6.37
N THR A 38 4.64 8.85 -6.25
CA THR A 38 5.97 8.23 -6.19
C THR A 38 6.13 7.37 -4.95
N PHE A 39 5.57 7.77 -3.82
CA PHE A 39 5.61 6.97 -2.59
C PHE A 39 4.87 5.64 -2.78
N PHE A 40 3.71 5.65 -3.41
CA PHE A 40 2.97 4.42 -3.71
C PHE A 40 3.63 3.59 -4.81
N ASP A 41 4.30 4.24 -5.79
CA ASP A 41 5.07 3.50 -6.80
C ASP A 41 6.27 2.75 -6.20
N VAL A 42 6.76 3.10 -5.00
CA VAL A 42 7.76 2.28 -4.29
C VAL A 42 7.23 0.86 -4.05
N PHE A 43 5.99 0.74 -3.59
CA PHE A 43 5.34 -0.56 -3.36
C PHE A 43 5.10 -1.30 -4.66
N GLY A 44 4.59 -0.61 -5.69
CA GLY A 44 4.44 -1.16 -7.03
C GLY A 44 5.78 -1.60 -7.65
N PHE A 45 6.86 -0.85 -7.42
CA PHE A 45 8.20 -1.21 -7.88
C PHE A 45 8.74 -2.47 -7.19
N LEU A 46 8.65 -2.55 -5.87
CA LEU A 46 9.10 -3.72 -5.11
C LEU A 46 8.27 -4.97 -5.46
N HIS A 47 6.96 -4.81 -5.64
CA HIS A 47 6.09 -5.87 -6.12
C HIS A 47 6.49 -6.35 -7.53
N ASP A 48 6.73 -5.44 -8.48
CA ASP A 48 7.20 -5.79 -9.83
C ASP A 48 8.59 -6.47 -9.79
N CYS A 49 9.50 -6.05 -8.90
CA CYS A 49 10.80 -6.71 -8.71
C CYS A 49 10.65 -8.15 -8.23
N LEU A 50 9.70 -8.40 -7.32
CA LEU A 50 9.43 -9.72 -6.78
C LEU A 50 8.73 -10.62 -7.82
N THR A 51 7.64 -10.15 -8.41
CA THR A 51 6.82 -10.95 -9.34
C THR A 51 7.52 -11.23 -10.66
N ASN A 52 8.31 -10.27 -11.15
CA ASN A 52 9.10 -10.39 -12.38
C ASN A 52 10.60 -10.47 -12.07
N ASN A 53 11.30 -9.37 -12.24
CA ASN A 53 12.69 -9.13 -11.86
C ASN A 53 13.00 -7.63 -11.90
N VAL A 54 14.18 -7.24 -11.40
CA VAL A 54 14.59 -5.82 -11.31
C VAL A 54 14.64 -5.14 -12.67
N ARG A 55 15.11 -5.81 -13.73
CA ARG A 55 15.20 -5.20 -15.07
C ARG A 55 13.82 -4.91 -15.64
N SER A 56 12.88 -5.84 -15.53
CA SER A 56 11.51 -5.66 -15.98
C SER A 56 10.81 -4.54 -15.21
N ALA A 57 11.00 -4.50 -13.88
CA ALA A 57 10.44 -3.45 -13.02
C ALA A 57 10.95 -2.04 -13.39
N LEU A 58 12.25 -1.93 -13.70
CA LEU A 58 12.88 -0.70 -14.17
C LEU A 58 12.43 -0.33 -15.57
N ALA A 59 12.39 -1.30 -16.51
CA ALA A 59 11.97 -1.05 -17.90
C ALA A 59 10.54 -0.50 -17.98
N LYS A 60 9.62 -1.02 -17.13
CA LYS A 60 8.24 -0.50 -17.00
C LYS A 60 8.20 0.99 -16.60
N ARG A 61 9.25 1.50 -15.96
CA ARG A 61 9.39 2.88 -15.45
C ARG A 61 10.37 3.76 -16.24
N GLY A 62 10.76 3.35 -17.45
CA GLY A 62 11.68 4.10 -18.33
C GLY A 62 13.17 3.79 -18.14
N GLY A 63 13.50 2.79 -17.30
CA GLY A 63 14.89 2.36 -17.07
C GLY A 63 15.53 2.93 -15.81
N PHE A 64 16.76 2.49 -15.51
CA PHE A 64 17.48 2.86 -14.29
C PHE A 64 17.67 4.37 -14.13
N SER A 65 18.01 5.08 -15.21
CA SER A 65 18.24 6.54 -15.22
C SER A 65 16.99 7.36 -14.89
N GLU A 66 15.79 6.83 -15.21
CA GLU A 66 14.53 7.52 -14.91
C GLU A 66 14.02 7.22 -13.50
N VAL A 67 14.51 6.16 -12.86
CA VAL A 67 14.09 5.72 -11.54
C VAL A 67 15.03 6.17 -10.43
N ILE A 68 16.32 6.31 -10.70
CA ILE A 68 17.25 6.89 -9.72
C ILE A 68 16.94 8.36 -9.48
N SER A 69 17.24 8.87 -8.28
CA SER A 69 17.06 10.29 -7.97
C SER A 69 17.87 11.18 -8.91
N ARG A 70 17.26 12.29 -9.37
CA ARG A 70 17.91 13.24 -10.28
C ARG A 70 19.18 13.80 -9.64
N ASP A 71 20.21 13.99 -10.45
CA ASP A 71 21.54 14.52 -10.05
C ASP A 71 22.24 13.67 -8.98
N GLN A 72 21.76 12.44 -8.74
CA GLN A 72 22.39 11.49 -7.84
C GLN A 72 23.03 10.32 -8.63
N THR A 73 24.07 9.79 -8.02
CA THR A 73 24.78 8.60 -8.49
C THR A 73 24.72 7.51 -7.43
N GLY A 74 25.03 6.28 -7.81
CA GLY A 74 25.09 5.15 -6.89
C GLY A 74 23.89 4.22 -6.98
N ASP A 75 23.52 3.64 -5.86
CA ASP A 75 22.55 2.55 -5.82
C ASP A 75 21.25 3.01 -5.18
N MET A 76 20.14 2.46 -5.64
CA MET A 76 18.85 2.56 -4.94
C MET A 76 18.84 1.61 -3.76
N LYS A 77 18.35 2.06 -2.60
CA LYS A 77 18.24 1.24 -1.40
C LYS A 77 16.85 1.33 -0.81
N PHE A 78 16.36 0.18 -0.38
CA PHE A 78 15.07 0.04 0.31
C PHE A 78 15.30 -0.77 1.59
N GLU A 79 14.79 -0.28 2.71
CA GLU A 79 14.68 -1.05 3.95
C GLU A 79 13.21 -1.10 4.37
N VAL A 80 12.67 -2.29 4.54
CA VAL A 80 11.32 -2.52 5.05
C VAL A 80 11.44 -3.27 6.37
N LYS A 81 10.91 -2.68 7.45
CA LYS A 81 10.74 -3.39 8.71
C LYS A 81 9.27 -3.74 8.86
N PHE A 82 9.01 -5.02 9.05
CA PHE A 82 7.65 -5.52 9.17
C PHE A 82 7.54 -6.57 10.27
N ARG A 83 6.32 -6.74 10.75
CA ARG A 83 5.95 -7.76 11.73
C ARG A 83 4.99 -8.74 11.08
N PRO A 84 5.33 -10.03 10.98
CA PRO A 84 4.46 -11.04 10.37
C PRO A 84 3.16 -11.25 11.16
N SER A 85 3.26 -11.26 12.50
CA SER A 85 2.12 -11.27 13.43
C SER A 85 2.43 -10.43 14.67
N PRO A 86 1.44 -10.03 15.49
CA PRO A 86 1.68 -9.19 16.68
C PRO A 86 2.68 -9.77 17.67
N ASP A 87 2.78 -11.09 17.77
CA ASP A 87 3.62 -11.81 18.72
C ASP A 87 5.00 -12.18 18.16
N GLU A 88 5.22 -11.96 16.86
CA GLU A 88 6.49 -12.28 16.22
C GLU A 88 7.46 -11.07 16.22
N PRO A 89 8.78 -11.34 16.15
CA PRO A 89 9.77 -10.29 16.12
C PRO A 89 9.70 -9.48 14.82
N ILE A 90 10.14 -8.21 14.87
CA ILE A 90 10.28 -7.37 13.68
C ILE A 90 11.38 -7.94 12.79
N ILE A 91 11.03 -8.15 11.54
CA ILE A 91 11.96 -8.55 10.48
C ILE A 91 12.37 -7.29 9.71
N THR A 92 13.67 -7.17 9.45
CA THR A 92 14.23 -6.12 8.59
C THR A 92 14.66 -6.74 7.27
N TYR A 93 14.11 -6.23 6.17
CA TYR A 93 14.53 -6.56 4.81
C TYR A 93 15.23 -5.38 4.17
N GLU A 94 16.43 -5.60 3.63
CA GLU A 94 17.23 -4.60 2.93
C GLU A 94 17.49 -5.06 1.50
N LEU A 95 17.19 -4.19 0.54
CA LEU A 95 17.42 -4.40 -0.88
C LEU A 95 18.26 -3.25 -1.45
N THR A 96 19.37 -3.59 -2.10
CA THR A 96 20.21 -2.64 -2.85
C THR A 96 20.23 -3.03 -4.33
N ILE A 97 19.79 -2.11 -5.16
CA ILE A 97 19.74 -2.26 -6.61
C ILE A 97 20.70 -1.24 -7.24
N GLY A 98 21.54 -1.70 -8.15
CA GLY A 98 22.47 -0.83 -8.87
C GLY A 98 22.88 -1.38 -10.20
N LEU A 99 23.85 -0.74 -10.83
CA LEU A 99 24.43 -1.19 -12.09
C LEU A 99 25.70 -2.01 -11.83
N ASN A 100 25.91 -3.06 -12.64
CA ASN A 100 27.16 -3.78 -12.68
C ASN A 100 28.17 -3.05 -13.60
N GLU A 101 29.38 -3.61 -13.77
CA GLU A 101 30.44 -3.05 -14.63
C GLU A 101 30.02 -2.87 -16.11
N LYS A 102 29.00 -3.60 -16.57
CA LYS A 102 28.45 -3.50 -17.93
C LYS A 102 27.22 -2.57 -17.99
N LEU A 103 26.98 -1.78 -16.95
CA LEU A 103 25.83 -0.88 -16.82
C LEU A 103 24.48 -1.62 -16.88
N ILE A 104 24.43 -2.87 -16.45
CA ILE A 104 23.21 -3.68 -16.42
C ILE A 104 22.67 -3.66 -15.00
N PRO A 105 21.35 -3.38 -14.80
CA PRO A 105 20.73 -3.42 -13.48
C PRO A 105 20.79 -4.81 -12.84
N VAL A 106 21.20 -4.85 -11.57
CA VAL A 106 21.33 -6.07 -10.76
C VAL A 106 20.97 -5.80 -9.31
N VAL A 107 20.64 -6.87 -8.60
CA VAL A 107 20.56 -6.87 -7.13
C VAL A 107 22.00 -6.98 -6.60
N LYS A 108 22.52 -5.87 -6.08
CA LYS A 108 23.87 -5.84 -5.47
C LYS A 108 23.87 -6.51 -4.12
N LYS A 109 22.80 -6.27 -3.32
CA LYS A 109 22.68 -6.82 -1.98
C LYS A 109 21.20 -7.04 -1.64
N GLU A 110 20.91 -8.18 -1.01
CA GLU A 110 19.62 -8.54 -0.48
C GLU A 110 19.82 -9.23 0.86
N VAL A 111 19.33 -8.60 1.95
CA VAL A 111 19.55 -9.09 3.31
C VAL A 111 18.23 -9.11 4.05
N MET A 112 17.99 -10.17 4.79
CA MET A 112 16.88 -10.28 5.71
C MET A 112 17.41 -10.67 7.09
N ARG A 113 16.99 -9.94 8.10
CA ARG A 113 17.44 -10.14 9.48
C ARG A 113 16.32 -9.86 10.47
N PHE A 114 16.40 -10.46 11.65
CA PHE A 114 15.56 -10.13 12.78
C PHE A 114 16.39 -10.04 14.07
N ARG A 115 15.82 -9.43 15.08
CA ARG A 115 16.45 -9.31 16.39
C ARG A 115 15.52 -9.92 17.44
N ARG A 116 16.04 -10.82 18.28
CA ARG A 116 15.36 -11.29 19.48
C ARG A 116 15.72 -10.37 20.65
N GLY A 117 14.69 -9.77 21.26
CA GLY A 117 14.86 -8.89 22.40
C GLY A 117 15.59 -7.58 22.06
N GLN A 118 15.96 -6.84 23.12
CA GLN A 118 16.56 -5.50 22.99
C GLN A 118 18.09 -5.51 22.78
N HIS A 119 18.76 -6.62 23.09
CA HIS A 119 20.21 -6.74 23.08
C HIS A 119 20.70 -7.88 22.18
N GLY A 120 21.88 -7.72 21.59
CA GLY A 120 22.53 -8.69 20.72
C GLY A 120 22.58 -8.29 19.25
N ALA A 121 23.43 -8.98 18.46
CA ALA A 121 23.52 -8.77 17.02
C ALA A 121 22.29 -9.36 16.32
N PRO A 122 21.76 -8.68 15.27
CA PRO A 122 20.65 -9.25 14.51
C PRO A 122 21.03 -10.55 13.80
N TRP A 123 20.11 -11.52 13.83
CA TRP A 123 20.28 -12.78 13.12
C TRP A 123 19.96 -12.57 11.63
N LYS A 124 20.90 -12.97 10.75
CA LYS A 124 20.69 -12.92 9.31
C LYS A 124 20.01 -14.21 8.84
N ILE A 125 18.82 -14.09 8.30
CA ILE A 125 18.06 -15.18 7.68
C ILE A 125 18.48 -15.34 6.21
N LEU A 126 18.72 -14.22 5.52
CA LEU A 126 19.12 -14.13 4.12
C LEU A 126 20.29 -13.16 3.99
N ASP A 127 21.34 -13.54 3.26
CA ASP A 127 22.47 -12.65 2.93
C ASP A 127 22.98 -13.00 1.52
N PHE A 128 22.53 -12.21 0.55
CA PHE A 128 22.84 -12.39 -0.87
C PHE A 128 23.54 -11.16 -1.44
N SER A 129 24.46 -11.42 -2.34
CA SER A 129 25.13 -10.40 -3.16
C SER A 129 25.29 -10.91 -4.59
N TYR A 130 24.85 -10.11 -5.56
CA TYR A 130 24.93 -10.45 -6.99
C TYR A 130 24.37 -11.86 -7.30
N GLY A 131 23.25 -12.20 -6.67
CA GLY A 131 22.54 -13.47 -6.90
C GLY A 131 23.19 -14.71 -6.26
N LYS A 132 24.17 -14.54 -5.38
CA LYS A 132 24.81 -15.63 -4.62
C LYS A 132 24.78 -15.29 -3.13
N GLY A 133 24.53 -16.27 -2.30
CA GLY A 133 24.50 -16.03 -0.86
C GLY A 133 24.11 -17.24 -0.06
N VAL A 134 23.65 -16.99 1.15
CA VAL A 134 23.22 -18.02 2.09
C VAL A 134 21.82 -17.71 2.62
N ALA A 135 21.05 -18.74 2.88
CA ALA A 135 19.76 -18.65 3.56
C ALA A 135 19.70 -19.62 4.74
N ALA A 136 19.10 -19.20 5.83
CA ALA A 136 18.87 -20.04 7.00
C ALA A 136 17.49 -20.70 6.88
N ALA A 137 17.45 -22.03 6.96
CA ALA A 137 16.23 -22.81 7.05
C ALA A 137 15.69 -22.81 8.49
N GLY A 138 14.39 -23.02 8.65
CA GLY A 138 13.72 -23.15 9.96
C GLY A 138 12.85 -21.95 10.34
N ASP A 139 12.10 -22.10 11.43
CA ASP A 139 11.16 -21.12 11.96
C ASP A 139 11.88 -20.07 12.83
N LEU A 140 11.33 -18.85 12.91
CA LEU A 140 11.83 -17.74 13.76
C LEU A 140 11.93 -18.14 15.25
N GLN A 141 11.06 -19.06 15.72
CA GLN A 141 11.06 -19.54 17.08
C GLN A 141 12.17 -20.58 17.36
N THR A 142 12.58 -21.33 16.35
CA THR A 142 13.60 -22.40 16.47
C THR A 142 15.04 -21.89 16.31
N TYR A 143 15.23 -20.64 15.89
CA TYR A 143 16.55 -20.03 15.73
C TYR A 143 17.35 -19.82 17.04
N GLU A 144 16.86 -20.33 18.19
CA GLU A 144 17.62 -20.29 19.45
C GLU A 144 18.92 -21.09 19.39
N ASP A 145 18.90 -22.21 18.65
CA ASP A 145 19.99 -23.18 18.59
C ASP A 145 20.67 -23.28 17.22
N VAL A 146 20.24 -22.49 16.21
CA VAL A 146 20.81 -22.57 14.87
C VAL A 146 22.20 -21.95 14.84
N GLN A 147 23.20 -22.82 14.89
CA GLN A 147 24.59 -22.43 14.64
C GLN A 147 24.75 -21.97 13.20
N ILE A 148 25.79 -21.15 12.94
CA ILE A 148 26.16 -20.66 11.60
C ILE A 148 26.26 -21.78 10.54
N ALA A 149 26.38 -23.03 10.97
CA ALA A 149 26.50 -24.23 10.15
C ALA A 149 25.23 -24.60 9.34
N ASP A 150 24.05 -24.13 9.75
CA ASP A 150 22.78 -24.50 9.11
C ASP A 150 22.36 -23.57 7.95
N ARG A 151 23.26 -22.67 7.55
CA ARG A 151 23.06 -21.80 6.38
C ARG A 151 23.50 -22.51 5.11
N THR A 152 22.54 -22.80 4.25
CA THR A 152 22.83 -23.44 2.96
C THR A 152 23.22 -22.42 1.90
N PRO A 153 24.37 -22.59 1.23
CA PRO A 153 24.73 -21.78 0.08
C PRO A 153 23.69 -21.93 -1.04
N GLN A 154 23.19 -20.81 -1.53
CA GLN A 154 22.17 -20.75 -2.58
C GLN A 154 22.62 -19.82 -3.70
N ARG A 155 22.06 -20.03 -4.89
CA ARG A 155 22.29 -19.20 -6.05
C ARG A 155 21.00 -19.05 -6.85
N VAL A 156 20.62 -17.81 -7.15
CA VAL A 156 19.55 -17.52 -8.10
C VAL A 156 20.07 -17.61 -9.54
N SER A 157 19.17 -17.87 -10.48
CA SER A 157 19.54 -18.10 -11.90
C SER A 157 20.15 -16.88 -12.59
N ALA A 158 19.80 -15.65 -12.12
CA ALA A 158 20.34 -14.41 -12.68
C ALA A 158 20.43 -13.34 -11.56
N PRO A 159 21.41 -12.40 -11.66
CA PRO A 159 21.67 -11.41 -10.61
C PRO A 159 20.63 -10.28 -10.53
N ASP A 160 19.64 -10.24 -11.39
CA ASP A 160 18.49 -9.33 -11.38
C ASP A 160 17.22 -9.95 -10.79
N ILE A 161 17.31 -11.19 -10.29
CA ILE A 161 16.22 -11.89 -9.61
C ILE A 161 16.43 -11.79 -8.09
N LEU A 162 15.37 -11.44 -7.34
CA LEU A 162 15.39 -11.45 -5.88
C LEU A 162 15.50 -12.88 -5.35
N ALA A 163 16.36 -13.09 -4.35
CA ALA A 163 16.48 -14.37 -3.66
C ALA A 163 15.18 -14.73 -2.92
N VAL A 164 14.49 -13.74 -2.34
CA VAL A 164 13.16 -13.90 -1.73
C VAL A 164 12.15 -14.49 -2.70
N LYS A 165 12.20 -14.14 -3.99
CA LYS A 165 11.31 -14.70 -5.01
C LYS A 165 11.45 -16.22 -5.12
N GLY A 166 12.69 -16.72 -5.19
CA GLY A 166 12.96 -18.15 -5.34
C GLY A 166 12.72 -18.92 -4.04
N LEU A 167 13.38 -18.48 -2.96
CA LEU A 167 13.40 -19.18 -1.68
C LEU A 167 12.05 -19.13 -0.94
N GLY A 168 11.27 -18.05 -1.11
CA GLY A 168 9.97 -17.91 -0.47
C GLY A 168 8.88 -18.88 -0.96
N HIS A 169 9.18 -19.76 -1.91
CA HIS A 169 8.28 -20.87 -2.32
C HIS A 169 8.54 -22.18 -1.57
N PHE A 170 9.64 -22.28 -0.82
CA PHE A 170 9.99 -23.48 -0.10
C PHE A 170 9.53 -23.39 1.36
N GLU A 171 8.97 -24.47 1.89
CA GLU A 171 8.50 -24.58 3.28
C GLU A 171 9.65 -24.45 4.29
N ASP A 172 10.88 -24.79 3.88
CA ASP A 172 12.07 -24.67 4.74
C ASP A 172 12.41 -23.22 5.13
N PHE A 173 11.83 -22.20 4.44
CA PHE A 173 12.15 -20.79 4.66
C PHE A 173 10.91 -19.94 5.03
N PRO A 174 10.21 -20.22 6.14
CA PRO A 174 8.94 -19.58 6.48
C PRO A 174 9.03 -18.07 6.66
N ALA A 175 10.14 -17.56 7.21
CA ALA A 175 10.37 -16.12 7.34
C ALA A 175 10.53 -15.43 5.98
N ILE A 176 11.22 -16.07 5.02
CA ILE A 176 11.35 -15.55 3.65
C ILE A 176 10.01 -15.63 2.92
N ALA A 177 9.26 -16.74 3.13
CA ALA A 177 7.91 -16.89 2.60
C ALA A 177 6.92 -15.84 3.13
N SER A 178 7.08 -15.39 4.40
CA SER A 178 6.24 -14.34 4.97
C SER A 178 6.49 -12.98 4.29
N LEU A 179 7.75 -12.61 4.02
CA LEU A 179 8.07 -11.40 3.25
C LEU A 179 7.56 -11.47 1.81
N ARG A 180 7.75 -12.62 1.16
CA ARG A 180 7.24 -12.83 -0.20
C ARG A 180 5.72 -12.61 -0.24
N ARG A 181 4.97 -13.25 0.66
CA ARG A 181 3.52 -13.09 0.76
C ARG A 181 3.12 -11.65 1.05
N LEU A 182 3.84 -10.97 1.97
CA LEU A 182 3.59 -9.56 2.27
C LEU A 182 3.66 -8.70 1.00
N ILE A 183 4.74 -8.85 0.20
CA ILE A 183 4.94 -8.04 -1.00
C ILE A 183 3.98 -8.43 -2.13
N GLU A 184 3.70 -9.71 -2.31
CA GLU A 184 2.74 -10.18 -3.33
C GLU A 184 1.32 -9.70 -3.07
N ASP A 185 0.97 -9.51 -1.80
CA ASP A 185 -0.36 -9.11 -1.37
C ASP A 185 -0.51 -7.58 -1.22
N TRP A 186 0.46 -6.79 -1.67
CA TRP A 186 0.31 -5.34 -1.75
C TRP A 186 -0.64 -4.96 -2.88
N TYR A 187 -1.65 -4.21 -2.54
CA TYR A 187 -2.66 -3.75 -3.47
C TYR A 187 -2.58 -2.22 -3.61
N VAL A 188 -2.24 -1.75 -4.79
CA VAL A 188 -2.24 -0.32 -5.12
C VAL A 188 -3.43 -0.03 -6.01
N SER A 189 -4.45 0.64 -5.46
CA SER A 189 -5.68 0.94 -6.19
C SER A 189 -5.49 2.14 -7.11
N ASP A 190 -5.99 2.00 -8.34
CA ASP A 190 -6.09 3.06 -9.35
C ASP A 190 -7.44 2.92 -10.07
N PHE A 191 -8.52 3.22 -9.33
CA PHE A 191 -9.87 2.98 -9.81
C PHE A 191 -10.29 3.93 -10.92
N HIS A 192 -10.61 3.34 -12.06
CA HIS A 192 -11.20 4.01 -13.21
C HIS A 192 -12.70 3.77 -13.22
N ILE A 193 -13.50 4.77 -12.79
CA ILE A 193 -14.96 4.63 -12.67
C ILE A 193 -15.63 4.25 -13.99
N GLU A 194 -15.14 4.77 -15.11
CA GLU A 194 -15.64 4.37 -16.44
C GLU A 194 -15.45 2.87 -16.69
N SER A 195 -14.33 2.29 -16.27
CA SER A 195 -14.06 0.85 -16.39
C SER A 195 -14.97 0.02 -15.48
N ALA A 196 -15.16 0.49 -14.23
CA ALA A 196 -16.03 -0.16 -13.25
C ALA A 196 -17.52 -0.20 -13.67
N ARG A 197 -17.96 0.73 -14.54
CA ARG A 197 -19.32 0.77 -15.07
C ARG A 197 -19.60 -0.24 -16.18
N ASN A 198 -18.56 -0.77 -16.81
CA ASN A 198 -18.71 -1.63 -17.97
C ASN A 198 -19.28 -2.99 -17.57
N ARG A 199 -20.09 -3.55 -18.49
CA ARG A 199 -20.48 -4.95 -18.37
C ARG A 199 -19.26 -5.84 -18.61
N GLN A 200 -19.12 -6.87 -17.82
CA GLN A 200 -18.04 -7.84 -17.92
C GLN A 200 -18.61 -9.21 -18.32
N GLU A 201 -17.86 -10.01 -19.06
CA GLU A 201 -18.22 -11.41 -19.30
C GLU A 201 -18.45 -12.12 -17.96
N ALA A 202 -19.39 -13.07 -17.92
CA ALA A 202 -19.73 -13.81 -16.70
C ALA A 202 -18.63 -14.81 -16.33
N ASN A 203 -17.43 -14.30 -16.04
CA ASN A 203 -16.29 -15.05 -15.54
C ASN A 203 -16.21 -14.96 -14.02
N TYR A 204 -15.52 -15.91 -13.41
CA TYR A 204 -15.29 -15.94 -11.98
C TYR A 204 -14.13 -15.00 -11.59
N SER A 205 -14.37 -14.14 -10.62
CA SER A 205 -13.33 -13.27 -10.04
C SER A 205 -13.59 -13.07 -8.55
N GLU A 206 -12.66 -13.46 -7.71
CA GLU A 206 -12.75 -13.35 -6.25
C GLU A 206 -12.31 -11.99 -5.74
N THR A 207 -11.26 -11.42 -6.35
CA THR A 207 -10.60 -10.20 -5.92
C THR A 207 -10.80 -9.07 -6.93
N LEU A 208 -10.93 -7.84 -6.44
CA LEU A 208 -11.07 -6.66 -7.28
C LEU A 208 -9.75 -6.37 -7.99
N SER A 209 -9.80 -6.06 -9.28
CA SER A 209 -8.62 -5.59 -10.02
C SER A 209 -8.21 -4.19 -9.54
N THR A 210 -6.95 -3.84 -9.69
CA THR A 210 -6.42 -2.53 -9.27
C THR A 210 -7.13 -1.35 -9.96
N THR A 211 -7.69 -1.57 -11.15
CA THR A 211 -8.47 -0.57 -11.92
C THR A 211 -9.97 -0.62 -11.63
N GLY A 212 -10.45 -1.65 -10.94
CA GLY A 212 -11.87 -1.85 -10.63
C GLY A 212 -12.74 -2.30 -11.82
N ASP A 213 -12.12 -2.66 -12.95
CA ASP A 213 -12.84 -3.04 -14.18
C ASP A 213 -13.67 -4.32 -14.05
N ASN A 214 -13.35 -5.21 -13.10
CA ASN A 214 -14.08 -6.44 -12.80
C ASN A 214 -15.09 -6.31 -11.63
N LEU A 215 -15.49 -5.08 -11.26
CA LEU A 215 -16.37 -4.80 -10.12
C LEU A 215 -17.66 -5.65 -10.14
N ALA A 216 -18.30 -5.79 -11.31
CA ALA A 216 -19.54 -6.55 -11.44
C ALA A 216 -19.35 -8.05 -11.13
N GLN A 217 -18.23 -8.63 -11.55
CA GLN A 217 -17.87 -10.03 -11.31
C GLN A 217 -17.61 -10.29 -9.82
N VAL A 218 -16.83 -9.42 -9.15
CA VAL A 218 -16.53 -9.53 -7.71
C VAL A 218 -17.79 -9.33 -6.87
N ALA A 219 -18.63 -8.34 -7.22
CA ALA A 219 -19.90 -8.14 -6.55
C ALA A 219 -20.82 -9.39 -6.69
N LYS A 220 -20.81 -10.05 -7.87
CA LYS A 220 -21.53 -11.30 -8.09
C LYS A 220 -20.96 -12.44 -7.25
N TYR A 221 -19.63 -12.56 -7.18
CA TYR A 221 -18.95 -13.54 -6.35
C TYR A 221 -19.32 -13.38 -4.87
N LEU A 222 -19.26 -12.16 -4.34
CA LEU A 222 -19.66 -11.88 -2.96
C LEU A 222 -21.15 -12.20 -2.72
N TYR A 223 -22.01 -11.85 -3.67
CA TYR A 223 -23.45 -12.17 -3.60
C TYR A 223 -23.71 -13.67 -3.51
N ASP A 224 -23.00 -14.48 -4.29
CA ASP A 224 -23.20 -15.93 -4.37
C ASP A 224 -22.53 -16.71 -3.24
N ASN A 225 -21.34 -16.30 -2.81
CA ASN A 225 -20.49 -17.10 -1.93
C ASN A 225 -20.30 -16.49 -0.54
N HIS A 226 -20.50 -15.17 -0.38
CA HIS A 226 -20.29 -14.42 0.87
C HIS A 226 -21.46 -13.48 1.15
N ARG A 227 -22.67 -14.04 1.20
CA ARG A 227 -23.93 -13.28 1.28
C ARG A 227 -23.95 -12.27 2.43
N ASP A 228 -23.48 -12.66 3.60
CA ASP A 228 -23.45 -11.78 4.78
C ASP A 228 -22.60 -10.52 4.54
N ARG A 229 -21.45 -10.68 3.85
CA ARG A 229 -20.59 -9.54 3.47
C ARG A 229 -21.28 -8.65 2.45
N PHE A 230 -21.91 -9.23 1.44
CA PHE A 230 -22.65 -8.46 0.46
C PHE A 230 -23.83 -7.71 1.07
N ASP A 231 -24.57 -8.30 2.01
CA ASP A 231 -25.65 -7.65 2.73
C ASP A 231 -25.13 -6.49 3.62
N ASN A 232 -23.93 -6.59 4.20
CA ASN A 232 -23.27 -5.49 4.88
C ASN A 232 -22.91 -4.34 3.92
N ILE A 233 -22.41 -4.65 2.70
CA ILE A 233 -22.20 -3.64 1.66
C ILE A 233 -23.50 -2.93 1.34
N LEU A 234 -24.61 -3.67 1.15
CA LEU A 234 -25.92 -3.09 0.87
C LEU A 234 -26.42 -2.21 2.02
N LYS A 235 -26.19 -2.62 3.26
CA LYS A 235 -26.53 -1.81 4.45
C LYS A 235 -25.76 -0.50 4.43
N SER A 236 -24.43 -0.56 4.24
CA SER A 236 -23.57 0.62 4.16
C SER A 236 -23.97 1.55 3.02
N MET A 237 -24.33 0.99 1.84
CA MET A 237 -24.82 1.80 0.71
C MET A 237 -26.13 2.54 1.05
N ARG A 238 -27.10 1.88 1.68
CA ARG A 238 -28.37 2.49 2.07
C ARG A 238 -28.21 3.62 3.08
N GLU A 239 -27.29 3.45 4.03
CA GLU A 239 -27.05 4.43 5.08
C GLU A 239 -26.29 5.66 4.57
N ARG A 240 -25.46 5.52 3.56
CA ARG A 240 -24.50 6.54 3.12
C ARG A 240 -24.82 7.19 1.80
N VAL A 241 -25.45 6.47 0.88
CA VAL A 241 -25.72 7.00 -0.48
C VAL A 241 -27.22 7.29 -0.59
N PRO A 242 -27.65 8.57 -0.59
CA PRO A 242 -29.04 8.92 -0.66
C PRO A 242 -29.74 8.30 -1.88
N GLY A 243 -30.93 7.71 -1.65
CA GLY A 243 -31.76 7.11 -2.68
C GLY A 243 -31.42 5.66 -3.01
N VAL A 244 -30.22 5.16 -2.75
CA VAL A 244 -29.86 3.76 -3.03
C VAL A 244 -30.54 2.84 -2.01
N SER A 245 -31.43 1.96 -2.48
CA SER A 245 -32.12 0.97 -1.64
C SER A 245 -31.59 -0.45 -1.82
N ASN A 246 -31.07 -0.77 -3.01
CA ASN A 246 -30.50 -2.09 -3.31
C ASN A 246 -29.48 -2.02 -4.47
N VAL A 247 -28.57 -2.99 -4.51
CA VAL A 247 -27.65 -3.23 -5.64
C VAL A 247 -27.70 -4.71 -5.98
N GLU A 248 -27.83 -5.02 -7.26
CA GLU A 248 -27.87 -6.39 -7.78
C GLU A 248 -26.78 -6.61 -8.81
N ALA A 249 -26.07 -7.73 -8.70
CA ALA A 249 -25.18 -8.23 -9.74
C ALA A 249 -25.91 -9.37 -10.49
N LYS A 250 -26.33 -9.11 -11.73
CA LYS A 250 -27.15 -10.02 -12.51
C LYS A 250 -26.44 -10.48 -13.77
N VAL A 251 -26.51 -11.79 -14.05
CA VAL A 251 -26.06 -12.35 -15.33
C VAL A 251 -27.17 -12.12 -16.36
N THR A 252 -26.83 -11.57 -17.51
CA THR A 252 -27.71 -11.34 -18.64
C THR A 252 -27.76 -12.58 -19.53
N GLU A 253 -28.78 -12.69 -20.42
CA GLU A 253 -28.94 -13.83 -21.32
C GLU A 253 -27.81 -14.00 -22.33
N ASP A 254 -27.12 -12.90 -22.66
CA ASP A 254 -25.93 -12.85 -23.52
C ASP A 254 -24.61 -13.12 -22.77
N GLY A 255 -24.67 -13.57 -21.49
CA GLY A 255 -23.52 -14.05 -20.73
C GLY A 255 -22.65 -12.95 -20.10
N TYR A 256 -23.22 -11.77 -19.84
CA TYR A 256 -22.50 -10.69 -19.14
C TYR A 256 -23.00 -10.50 -17.71
N VAL A 257 -22.13 -10.08 -16.80
CA VAL A 257 -22.54 -9.57 -15.49
C VAL A 257 -22.73 -8.07 -15.56
N VAL A 258 -23.86 -7.61 -15.05
CA VAL A 258 -24.21 -6.19 -14.97
C VAL A 258 -24.63 -5.82 -13.55
N LEU A 259 -24.21 -4.63 -13.09
CA LEU A 259 -24.68 -4.04 -11.84
C LEU A 259 -25.95 -3.22 -12.11
N ARG A 260 -26.95 -3.40 -11.26
CA ARG A 260 -28.19 -2.65 -11.24
C ARG A 260 -28.41 -2.03 -9.87
N PHE A 261 -28.68 -0.75 -9.83
CA PHE A 261 -28.92 0.02 -8.62
C PHE A 261 -30.41 0.36 -8.54
N GLN A 262 -31.04 -0.02 -7.42
CA GLN A 262 -32.43 0.30 -7.14
C GLN A 262 -32.46 1.58 -6.32
N ASP A 263 -33.14 2.59 -6.82
CA ASP A 263 -33.51 3.79 -6.06
C ASP A 263 -34.87 3.57 -5.35
N SER A 264 -34.98 4.04 -4.10
CA SER A 264 -36.19 3.88 -3.29
C SER A 264 -37.44 4.54 -3.91
N ASN A 265 -37.25 5.55 -4.76
CA ASN A 265 -38.32 6.33 -5.38
C ASN A 265 -38.80 5.75 -6.69
N PHE A 266 -38.11 4.76 -7.29
CA PHE A 266 -38.43 4.22 -8.59
C PHE A 266 -38.67 2.71 -8.54
N LYS A 267 -39.59 2.22 -9.37
CA LYS A 267 -39.92 0.79 -9.43
C LYS A 267 -38.85 -0.06 -10.13
N ASN A 268 -38.18 0.51 -11.13
CA ASN A 268 -37.20 -0.20 -11.90
C ASN A 268 -35.77 0.20 -11.55
N PRO A 269 -34.84 -0.76 -11.44
CA PRO A 269 -33.45 -0.45 -11.16
C PRO A 269 -32.76 0.21 -12.35
N PHE A 270 -31.78 1.07 -12.06
CA PHE A 270 -30.91 1.69 -13.06
C PHE A 270 -29.69 0.81 -13.33
N SER A 271 -29.27 0.75 -14.60
CA SER A 271 -27.95 0.18 -14.93
C SER A 271 -26.84 1.07 -14.36
N SER A 272 -25.70 0.47 -13.98
CA SER A 272 -24.49 1.16 -13.52
C SER A 272 -24.07 2.34 -14.41
N LYS A 273 -24.39 2.30 -15.72
CA LYS A 273 -24.11 3.37 -16.68
C LYS A 273 -24.81 4.69 -16.36
N PHE A 274 -25.94 4.66 -15.66
CA PHE A 274 -26.78 5.83 -15.37
C PHE A 274 -26.71 6.25 -13.90
N VAL A 275 -25.83 5.65 -13.12
CA VAL A 275 -25.61 5.94 -11.70
C VAL A 275 -24.46 6.94 -11.57
N SER A 276 -24.48 7.82 -10.57
CA SER A 276 -23.43 8.81 -10.37
C SER A 276 -22.05 8.18 -10.11
N ASP A 277 -20.99 8.88 -10.47
CA ASP A 277 -19.60 8.44 -10.25
C ASP A 277 -19.33 8.15 -8.78
N GLY A 278 -19.77 9.05 -7.90
CA GLY A 278 -19.60 8.88 -6.45
C GLY A 278 -20.30 7.64 -5.90
N THR A 279 -21.48 7.30 -6.41
CA THR A 279 -22.19 6.07 -6.02
C THR A 279 -21.42 4.82 -6.44
N ILE A 280 -20.93 4.77 -7.68
CA ILE A 280 -20.10 3.65 -8.17
C ILE A 280 -18.81 3.55 -7.38
N LYS A 281 -18.14 4.68 -7.13
CA LYS A 281 -16.87 4.72 -6.40
C LYS A 281 -17.04 4.24 -4.96
N MET A 282 -18.08 4.71 -4.27
CA MET A 282 -18.38 4.25 -2.90
C MET A 282 -18.67 2.75 -2.89
N PHE A 283 -19.46 2.23 -3.83
CA PHE A 283 -19.73 0.80 -3.96
C PHE A 283 -18.44 0.02 -4.22
N THR A 284 -17.55 0.53 -5.09
CA THR A 284 -16.24 -0.08 -5.39
C THR A 284 -15.38 -0.20 -4.13
N TYR A 285 -15.27 0.87 -3.31
CA TYR A 285 -14.54 0.80 -2.05
C TYR A 285 -15.16 -0.19 -1.07
N LEU A 286 -16.49 -0.20 -0.92
CA LEU A 286 -17.15 -1.15 -0.03
C LEU A 286 -16.93 -2.60 -0.47
N VAL A 287 -16.91 -2.88 -1.79
CA VAL A 287 -16.57 -4.21 -2.32
C VAL A 287 -15.12 -4.56 -2.01
N LEU A 288 -14.16 -3.64 -2.25
CA LEU A 288 -12.75 -3.85 -1.92
C LEU A 288 -12.52 -4.14 -0.44
N LEU A 289 -13.12 -3.34 0.44
CA LEU A 289 -12.96 -3.45 1.89
C LEU A 289 -13.71 -4.66 2.48
N SER A 290 -14.60 -5.27 1.71
CA SER A 290 -15.33 -6.48 2.09
C SER A 290 -14.71 -7.77 1.54
N ASP A 291 -13.50 -7.71 0.96
CA ASP A 291 -12.79 -8.90 0.48
C ASP A 291 -12.67 -9.94 1.60
N PRO A 292 -13.06 -11.22 1.37
CA PRO A 292 -12.88 -12.29 2.34
C PRO A 292 -11.44 -12.50 2.79
N ASN A 293 -10.48 -12.18 1.92
CA ASN A 293 -9.06 -12.26 2.16
C ASN A 293 -8.44 -10.86 2.11
N PRO A 294 -8.46 -10.09 3.22
CA PRO A 294 -7.96 -8.73 3.24
C PRO A 294 -6.49 -8.65 2.82
N HIS A 295 -6.16 -7.71 1.94
CA HIS A 295 -4.79 -7.46 1.53
C HIS A 295 -3.93 -7.02 2.72
N ALA A 296 -2.69 -7.49 2.79
CA ALA A 296 -1.75 -7.12 3.85
C ALA A 296 -1.45 -5.61 3.85
N LEU A 297 -1.39 -5.00 2.68
CA LEU A 297 -1.30 -3.55 2.49
C LEU A 297 -2.21 -3.09 1.36
N LEU A 298 -3.06 -2.12 1.66
CA LEU A 298 -3.91 -1.41 0.73
C LEU A 298 -3.40 0.02 0.56
N CYS A 299 -2.96 0.38 -0.65
CA CYS A 299 -2.61 1.75 -1.02
C CYS A 299 -3.73 2.37 -1.84
N VAL A 300 -4.25 3.51 -1.40
CA VAL A 300 -5.37 4.23 -2.05
C VAL A 300 -4.94 5.65 -2.38
N GLU A 301 -4.96 6.01 -3.67
CA GLU A 301 -4.66 7.37 -4.11
C GLU A 301 -5.95 8.20 -4.22
N GLU A 302 -5.92 9.35 -3.55
CA GLU A 302 -6.94 10.41 -3.65
C GLU A 302 -8.38 9.87 -3.64
N PRO A 303 -8.80 9.17 -2.56
CA PRO A 303 -10.13 8.58 -2.48
C PRO A 303 -11.26 9.61 -2.57
N GLU A 304 -10.97 10.88 -2.27
CA GLU A 304 -11.89 12.00 -2.35
C GLU A 304 -12.36 12.33 -3.77
N ASN A 305 -11.59 11.98 -4.79
CA ASN A 305 -11.95 12.28 -6.18
C ASN A 305 -13.31 11.69 -6.53
N GLN A 306 -14.24 12.51 -7.02
CA GLN A 306 -15.60 12.13 -7.41
C GLN A 306 -16.52 11.72 -6.24
N LEU A 307 -16.12 11.87 -4.97
CA LEU A 307 -16.96 11.66 -3.79
C LEU A 307 -17.43 12.98 -3.21
N TYR A 308 -18.66 12.97 -2.66
CA TYR A 308 -19.16 14.11 -1.89
C TYR A 308 -18.39 14.23 -0.56
N PRO A 309 -18.10 15.45 -0.08
CA PRO A 309 -17.38 15.67 1.18
C PRO A 309 -17.96 14.91 2.38
N GLU A 310 -19.28 14.84 2.48
CA GLU A 310 -20.00 14.13 3.56
C GLU A 310 -19.68 12.62 3.60
N LEU A 311 -19.33 12.01 2.47
CA LEU A 311 -18.96 10.59 2.40
C LEU A 311 -17.52 10.33 2.85
N LEU A 312 -16.67 11.36 2.88
CA LEU A 312 -15.23 11.19 3.13
C LEU A 312 -14.96 10.78 4.58
N SER A 313 -15.70 11.32 5.55
CA SER A 313 -15.59 10.91 6.96
C SER A 313 -15.98 9.45 7.15
N GLN A 314 -17.05 9.02 6.48
CA GLN A 314 -17.52 7.64 6.54
C GLN A 314 -16.55 6.68 5.86
N LEU A 315 -15.96 7.09 4.73
CA LEU A 315 -14.95 6.31 4.03
C LEU A 315 -13.67 6.18 4.87
N ALA A 316 -13.23 7.23 5.57
CA ALA A 316 -12.11 7.17 6.50
C ALA A 316 -12.35 6.17 7.65
N GLU A 317 -13.59 6.09 8.17
CA GLU A 317 -13.97 5.08 9.16
C GLU A 317 -13.91 3.66 8.60
N GLU A 318 -14.35 3.44 7.35
CA GLU A 318 -14.26 2.13 6.70
C GLU A 318 -12.80 1.70 6.52
N PHE A 319 -11.91 2.59 6.07
CA PHE A 319 -10.49 2.30 5.98
C PHE A 319 -9.87 1.99 7.35
N ARG A 320 -10.26 2.73 8.38
CA ARG A 320 -9.80 2.47 9.75
C ARG A 320 -10.32 1.13 10.26
N HIS A 321 -11.60 0.80 10.01
CA HIS A 321 -12.15 -0.51 10.35
C HIS A 321 -11.39 -1.64 9.65
N TYR A 322 -11.15 -1.53 8.33
CA TYR A 322 -10.36 -2.49 7.57
C TYR A 322 -8.97 -2.70 8.20
N SER A 323 -8.32 -1.62 8.65
CA SER A 323 -7.01 -1.71 9.28
C SER A 323 -7.01 -2.45 10.63
N THR A 324 -8.17 -2.63 11.28
CA THR A 324 -8.31 -3.39 12.52
C THR A 324 -8.50 -4.89 12.30
N ILE A 325 -8.96 -5.32 11.13
CA ILE A 325 -9.22 -6.73 10.81
C ILE A 325 -8.05 -7.44 10.12
N GLY A 326 -6.90 -6.78 9.99
CA GLY A 326 -5.66 -7.40 9.57
C GLY A 326 -4.97 -6.83 8.33
N GLY A 327 -5.58 -5.86 7.63
CA GLY A 327 -4.95 -5.11 6.54
C GLY A 327 -4.32 -3.81 7.02
N GLN A 328 -3.21 -3.36 6.44
CA GLN A 328 -2.70 -2.00 6.65
C GLN A 328 -3.17 -1.11 5.50
N VAL A 329 -3.49 0.17 5.79
CA VAL A 329 -4.03 1.08 4.78
C VAL A 329 -3.16 2.33 4.68
N PHE A 330 -2.67 2.61 3.48
CA PHE A 330 -1.97 3.86 3.15
C PHE A 330 -2.83 4.66 2.18
N ILE A 331 -3.08 5.92 2.50
CA ILE A 331 -3.96 6.80 1.73
C ILE A 331 -3.19 8.06 1.37
N SER A 332 -3.20 8.47 0.10
CA SER A 332 -2.78 9.82 -0.27
C SER A 332 -4.00 10.72 -0.42
N THR A 333 -3.89 11.96 0.06
CA THR A 333 -4.97 12.94 -0.05
C THR A 333 -4.44 14.37 -0.13
N HIS A 334 -5.28 15.25 -0.64
CA HIS A 334 -5.13 16.70 -0.54
C HIS A 334 -6.45 17.37 -0.08
N SER A 335 -7.45 16.57 0.33
CA SER A 335 -8.78 17.04 0.75
C SER A 335 -8.81 17.46 2.20
N PRO A 336 -9.18 18.72 2.51
CA PRO A 336 -9.41 19.18 3.88
C PRO A 336 -10.49 18.37 4.59
N ASP A 337 -11.55 17.97 3.87
CA ASP A 337 -12.67 17.22 4.45
C ASP A 337 -12.23 15.81 4.85
N PHE A 338 -11.39 15.15 4.05
CA PHE A 338 -10.82 13.85 4.42
C PHE A 338 -9.90 13.99 5.63
N LEU A 339 -9.08 15.06 5.70
CA LEU A 339 -8.18 15.34 6.82
C LEU A 339 -8.94 15.55 8.13
N ASN A 340 -10.14 16.10 8.09
CA ASN A 340 -10.97 16.29 9.29
C ASN A 340 -11.49 14.97 9.88
N ALA A 341 -11.43 13.88 9.13
CA ALA A 341 -11.88 12.55 9.56
C ALA A 341 -10.76 11.64 10.09
N ILE A 342 -9.50 12.09 10.04
CA ILE A 342 -8.35 11.31 10.48
C ILE A 342 -7.78 11.83 11.79
N ARG A 343 -6.90 11.04 12.42
CA ARG A 343 -6.19 11.40 13.63
C ARG A 343 -4.83 12.01 13.30
N LEU A 344 -4.34 12.84 14.20
CA LEU A 344 -3.03 13.49 14.04
C LEU A 344 -1.88 12.48 13.91
N ASP A 345 -1.95 11.36 14.62
CA ASP A 345 -0.91 10.31 14.59
C ASP A 345 -0.97 9.43 13.32
N GLU A 346 -2.05 9.51 12.56
CA GLU A 346 -2.21 8.87 11.25
C GLU A 346 -1.62 9.70 10.10
N LEU A 347 -1.30 10.99 10.32
CA LEU A 347 -0.95 11.95 9.26
C LEU A 347 0.58 12.10 9.06
N TYR A 348 1.01 12.02 7.81
CA TYR A 348 2.35 12.29 7.31
C TYR A 348 2.33 13.38 6.25
N CYS A 349 3.17 14.41 6.41
CA CYS A 349 3.30 15.51 5.47
C CYS A 349 4.48 15.28 4.51
N LEU A 350 4.22 15.33 3.20
CA LEU A 350 5.23 15.29 2.16
C LEU A 350 5.56 16.72 1.74
N VAL A 351 6.81 17.11 1.93
CA VAL A 351 7.30 18.46 1.60
C VAL A 351 8.56 18.37 0.74
N LYS A 352 8.70 19.29 -0.22
CA LYS A 352 9.91 19.39 -1.03
C LYS A 352 10.93 20.30 -0.36
N SER A 353 12.15 19.80 -0.21
CA SER A 353 13.31 20.56 0.24
C SER A 353 14.48 20.27 -0.70
N GLU A 354 15.09 21.30 -1.27
CA GLU A 354 16.25 21.18 -2.18
C GLU A 354 16.01 20.23 -3.37
N GLY A 355 14.78 20.22 -3.92
CA GLY A 355 14.41 19.36 -5.06
C GLY A 355 13.94 17.95 -4.70
N TYR A 356 14.18 17.49 -3.47
CA TYR A 356 13.79 16.15 -2.99
C TYR A 356 12.62 16.23 -2.02
N THR A 357 11.91 15.12 -1.87
CA THR A 357 10.80 15.01 -0.93
C THR A 357 11.29 14.50 0.42
N LYS A 358 10.84 15.15 1.48
CA LYS A 358 10.92 14.69 2.87
C LYS A 358 9.53 14.30 3.34
N ILE A 359 9.45 13.30 4.23
CA ILE A 359 8.21 12.84 4.85
C ILE A 359 8.34 13.08 6.36
N VAL A 360 7.40 13.85 6.91
CA VAL A 360 7.40 14.23 8.33
C VAL A 360 6.07 13.83 8.95
N ARG A 361 6.09 13.18 10.10
CA ARG A 361 4.87 12.82 10.84
C ARG A 361 4.25 14.07 11.48
N ALA A 362 2.97 14.32 11.26
CA ALA A 362 2.32 15.55 11.74
C ALA A 362 2.30 15.65 13.27
N SER A 363 2.22 14.53 13.99
CA SER A 363 2.29 14.50 15.45
C SER A 363 3.67 14.88 16.03
N GLU A 364 4.71 14.90 15.21
CA GLU A 364 6.07 15.35 15.60
C GLU A 364 6.26 16.86 15.43
N LEU A 365 5.26 17.56 14.86
CA LEU A 365 5.28 19.01 14.67
C LEU A 365 4.67 19.71 15.89
N PRO A 366 5.47 20.39 16.76
CA PRO A 366 4.99 20.87 18.06
C PRO A 366 3.82 21.86 17.96
N LEU A 367 3.86 22.79 17.01
CA LEU A 367 2.78 23.76 16.78
C LEU A 367 1.49 23.05 16.32
N VAL A 368 1.60 22.13 15.38
CA VAL A 368 0.44 21.37 14.86
C VAL A 368 -0.18 20.54 15.97
N ALA A 369 0.63 19.86 16.80
CA ALA A 369 0.15 19.07 17.92
C ALA A 369 -0.57 19.95 18.97
N SER A 370 -0.07 21.17 19.27
CA SER A 370 -0.73 22.11 20.19
C SER A 370 -2.07 22.57 19.65
N LEU A 371 -2.13 23.05 18.41
CA LEU A 371 -3.38 23.52 17.79
C LEU A 371 -4.44 22.40 17.71
N TYR A 372 -4.02 21.20 17.33
CA TYR A 372 -4.94 20.04 17.31
C TYR A 372 -5.48 19.69 18.70
N GLN A 373 -4.66 19.80 19.75
CA GLN A 373 -5.12 19.61 21.16
C GLN A 373 -6.07 20.72 21.61
N GLU A 374 -5.94 21.92 21.09
CA GLU A 374 -6.85 23.05 21.34
C GLU A 374 -8.19 22.93 20.60
N GLY A 375 -8.29 21.94 19.67
CA GLY A 375 -9.53 21.62 18.96
C GLY A 375 -9.54 22.04 17.49
N ASP A 376 -8.43 22.53 16.95
CA ASP A 376 -8.33 22.86 15.54
C ASP A 376 -8.41 21.61 14.66
N LEU A 377 -9.13 21.72 13.56
CA LEU A 377 -9.30 20.63 12.61
C LEU A 377 -8.10 20.56 11.66
N LEU A 378 -7.63 19.36 11.33
CA LEU A 378 -6.50 19.15 10.42
C LEU A 378 -6.73 19.75 9.02
N GLY A 379 -7.96 19.73 8.52
CA GLY A 379 -8.33 20.35 7.26
C GLY A 379 -8.24 21.88 7.32
N SER A 380 -8.51 22.52 8.45
CA SER A 380 -8.31 23.96 8.64
C SER A 380 -6.82 24.31 8.63
N LEU A 381 -6.01 23.56 9.40
CA LEU A 381 -4.55 23.73 9.44
C LEU A 381 -3.89 23.52 8.06
N TRP A 382 -4.49 22.63 7.24
CA TRP A 382 -4.08 22.46 5.84
C TRP A 382 -4.41 23.68 4.99
N ASN A 383 -5.63 24.19 5.04
CA ASN A 383 -6.08 25.35 4.27
C ASN A 383 -5.29 26.62 4.63
N GLU A 384 -4.88 26.77 5.88
CA GLU A 384 -4.06 27.88 6.37
C GLU A 384 -2.57 27.70 6.03
N GLY A 385 -2.18 26.55 5.49
CA GLY A 385 -0.80 26.25 5.12
C GLY A 385 0.12 25.91 6.30
N ILE A 386 -0.43 25.77 7.52
CA ILE A 386 0.35 25.52 8.75
C ILE A 386 1.03 24.14 8.69
N LEU A 387 0.32 23.11 8.26
CA LEU A 387 0.87 21.74 8.18
C LEU A 387 2.14 21.68 7.34
N LEU A 388 2.16 22.28 6.14
CA LEU A 388 3.33 22.23 5.27
C LEU A 388 4.44 23.16 5.70
N SER A 389 4.12 24.36 6.21
CA SER A 389 5.12 25.31 6.66
C SER A 389 5.90 24.76 7.86
N GLU A 390 5.22 24.12 8.80
CA GLU A 390 5.87 23.48 9.95
C GLU A 390 6.68 22.23 9.54
N ALA A 391 6.14 21.41 8.63
CA ALA A 391 6.87 20.26 8.11
C ALA A 391 8.15 20.67 7.37
N LEU A 392 8.13 21.77 6.61
CA LEU A 392 9.32 22.33 5.95
C LEU A 392 10.36 22.82 6.96
N LYS A 393 9.95 23.56 8.00
CA LYS A 393 10.86 24.00 9.07
C LYS A 393 11.52 22.82 9.77
N TYR A 394 10.72 21.82 10.12
CA TYR A 394 11.20 20.61 10.80
C TYR A 394 12.18 19.83 9.92
N SER A 395 11.89 19.66 8.63
CA SER A 395 12.77 18.97 7.68
C SER A 395 14.12 19.66 7.43
N GLY A 396 14.18 20.99 7.58
CA GLY A 396 15.42 21.78 7.47
C GLY A 396 16.29 21.79 8.74
N GLY A 397 15.72 21.42 9.89
CA GLY A 397 16.42 21.43 11.19
C GLY A 397 17.14 20.14 11.56
N THR A 398 16.89 19.03 10.88
CA THR A 398 17.47 17.70 11.20
C THR A 398 18.87 17.46 10.62
N GLY A 399 19.49 18.48 10.04
CA GLY A 399 20.84 18.47 9.44
C GLY A 399 21.93 19.07 10.33
N ARG A 400 21.83 18.95 11.69
CA ARG A 400 22.92 19.30 12.61
C ARG A 400 23.23 18.17 13.57
#